data_fe9db2472bcd8ec57904af2407ae3df0
#
_entry.id   fe9db2472bcd8ec57904af2407ae3df0
#
_cell.length_a   1.000
_cell.length_b   1.000
_cell.length_c   1.000
_cell.angle_alpha   90.00
_cell.angle_beta   90.00
_cell.angle_gamma   90.00
#
_symmetry.space_group_name_H-M   'P 1'
#
loop_
_entity.id
_entity.type
_entity.pdbx_description
1 polymer ?
#
loop_
_entity_poly.entity_id
_entity_poly.type
_entity_poly.pdbx_seq_one_letter_code
_entity_poly.pdbx_strand_id
1 'polypeptide(L)'
;MKHPQGEPQRSSPLLIAAAVYFGIVFGVGFVLGSARVLFLVPRLGERIAELAEMPLMFVAIYLAAGYVVREHGPSMAPVGWALAGVLSLSMLVAAELLLAVALAGRGVGEYIASRDPVSGSVYLIMLVVFAAMPWMRRRHAGCRAT
;
A
#
# COMPACT_ATOMS: atom_id res chain seq x y z
N MET A 1 36.14 32.88 -0.31
CA MET A 1 35.44 31.77 0.41
C MET A 1 34.01 31.73 -0.07
N LYS A 2 33.69 30.75 -0.94
CA LYS A 2 32.31 30.53 -1.37
C LYS A 2 31.63 29.62 -0.34
N HIS A 3 30.63 30.15 0.37
CA HIS A 3 29.72 29.34 1.17
C HIS A 3 29.01 28.31 0.23
N PRO A 4 28.99 27.02 0.55
CA PRO A 4 28.13 26.11 -0.15
C PRO A 4 26.69 26.47 0.23
N GLN A 5 25.98 27.02 -0.73
CA GLN A 5 24.53 27.20 -0.67
C GLN A 5 23.98 25.78 -0.46
N GLY A 6 23.28 25.57 0.67
CA GLY A 6 22.60 24.31 0.93
C GLY A 6 21.65 23.99 -0.22
N GLU A 7 22.00 22.95 -0.99
CA GLU A 7 21.05 22.41 -1.96
C GLU A 7 19.74 22.09 -1.26
N PRO A 8 18.58 22.49 -1.81
CA PRO A 8 17.31 22.06 -1.26
C PRO A 8 17.33 20.54 -1.23
N GLN A 9 17.12 20.00 -0.04
CA GLN A 9 17.10 18.54 0.23
C GLN A 9 16.10 17.93 -0.72
N ARG A 10 16.57 17.44 -1.89
CA ARG A 10 15.74 16.69 -2.84
C ARG A 10 15.24 15.48 -2.10
N SER A 11 13.95 15.47 -1.77
CA SER A 11 13.27 14.30 -1.25
C SER A 11 13.74 13.11 -2.08
N SER A 12 14.37 12.12 -1.45
CA SER A 12 14.96 11.02 -2.22
C SER A 12 13.87 10.41 -3.10
N PRO A 13 14.15 10.05 -4.35
CA PRO A 13 13.16 9.49 -5.27
C PRO A 13 12.44 8.27 -4.68
N LEU A 14 13.09 7.59 -3.75
CA LEU A 14 12.53 6.49 -2.96
C LEU A 14 11.35 6.95 -2.08
N LEU A 15 11.50 8.06 -1.34
CA LEU A 15 10.45 8.58 -0.46
C LEU A 15 9.23 9.04 -1.27
N ILE A 16 9.47 9.71 -2.40
CA ILE A 16 8.39 10.17 -3.28
C ILE A 16 7.66 8.98 -3.86
N ALA A 17 8.37 8.00 -4.40
CA ALA A 17 7.79 6.79 -4.96
C ALA A 17 6.98 6.01 -3.92
N ALA A 18 7.51 5.84 -2.70
CA ALA A 18 6.83 5.18 -1.60
C ALA A 18 5.57 5.93 -1.17
N ALA A 19 5.65 7.26 -1.03
CA ALA A 19 4.49 8.07 -0.62
C ALA A 19 3.39 8.08 -1.67
N VAL A 20 3.73 8.18 -2.95
CA VAL A 20 2.76 8.14 -4.06
C VAL A 20 2.10 6.76 -4.13
N TYR A 21 2.89 5.69 -4.05
CA TYR A 21 2.37 4.33 -4.05
C TYR A 21 1.42 4.07 -2.88
N PHE A 22 1.84 4.41 -1.66
CA PHE A 22 1.00 4.36 -0.48
C PHE A 22 -0.28 5.18 -0.66
N GLY A 23 -0.18 6.43 -1.09
CA GLY A 23 -1.32 7.34 -1.22
C GLY A 23 -2.39 6.82 -2.20
N ILE A 24 -1.97 6.26 -3.35
CA ILE A 24 -2.91 5.68 -4.33
C ILE A 24 -3.62 4.48 -3.74
N VAL A 25 -2.87 3.51 -3.19
CA VAL A 25 -3.46 2.27 -2.68
C VAL A 25 -4.30 2.51 -1.43
N PHE A 26 -3.84 3.37 -0.52
CA PHE A 26 -4.60 3.77 0.66
C PHE A 26 -5.90 4.51 0.29
N GLY A 27 -5.84 5.44 -0.67
CA GLY A 27 -7.02 6.16 -1.15
C GLY A 27 -8.07 5.22 -1.76
N VAL A 28 -7.64 4.30 -2.63
CA VAL A 28 -8.53 3.27 -3.19
C VAL A 28 -9.09 2.36 -2.09
N GLY A 29 -8.24 1.89 -1.19
CA GLY A 29 -8.65 1.05 -0.06
C GLY A 29 -9.63 1.75 0.87
N PHE A 30 -9.45 3.04 1.13
CA PHE A 30 -10.37 3.82 1.94
C PHE A 30 -11.76 3.94 1.29
N VAL A 31 -11.81 4.19 -0.02
CA VAL A 31 -13.08 4.25 -0.76
C VAL A 31 -13.77 2.90 -0.80
N LEU A 32 -13.02 1.83 -1.14
CA LEU A 32 -13.57 0.47 -1.18
C LEU A 32 -14.01 -0.01 0.20
N GLY A 33 -13.22 0.23 1.23
CA GLY A 33 -13.54 -0.13 2.61
C GLY A 33 -14.79 0.61 3.12
N SER A 34 -14.92 1.90 2.80
CA SER A 34 -16.13 2.66 3.13
C SER A 34 -17.36 2.11 2.41
N ALA A 35 -17.25 1.84 1.11
CA ALA A 35 -18.33 1.23 0.33
C ALA A 35 -18.68 -0.17 0.87
N ARG A 36 -17.68 -0.97 1.24
CA ARG A 36 -17.88 -2.28 1.87
C ARG A 36 -18.71 -2.19 3.14
N VAL A 37 -18.32 -1.32 4.08
CA VAL A 37 -19.02 -1.17 5.36
C VAL A 37 -20.46 -0.70 5.16
N LEU A 38 -20.69 0.24 4.24
CA LEU A 38 -22.01 0.83 4.02
C LEU A 38 -22.96 -0.08 3.23
N PHE A 39 -22.45 -0.83 2.24
CA PHE A 39 -23.30 -1.55 1.28
C PHE A 39 -23.17 -3.06 1.34
N LEU A 40 -21.96 -3.60 1.54
CA LEU A 40 -21.70 -5.04 1.45
C LEU A 40 -21.91 -5.74 2.80
N VAL A 41 -21.39 -5.19 3.88
CA VAL A 41 -21.47 -5.80 5.21
C VAL A 41 -22.91 -6.04 5.65
N PRO A 42 -23.86 -5.09 5.47
CA PRO A 42 -25.27 -5.31 5.88
C PRO A 42 -25.99 -6.42 5.09
N ARG A 43 -25.47 -6.76 3.90
CA ARG A 43 -26.12 -7.73 3.00
C ARG A 43 -25.42 -9.10 2.97
N LEU A 44 -24.10 -9.12 3.06
CA LEU A 44 -23.28 -10.30 2.84
C LEU A 44 -22.55 -10.77 4.11
N GLY A 45 -22.55 -9.95 5.15
CA GLY A 45 -21.72 -10.15 6.34
C GLY A 45 -20.26 -9.75 6.11
N GLU A 46 -19.53 -9.57 7.20
CA GLU A 46 -18.18 -9.01 7.21
C GLU A 46 -17.17 -9.84 6.40
N ARG A 47 -17.15 -11.17 6.62
CA ARG A 47 -16.21 -12.10 5.95
C ARG A 47 -16.33 -12.06 4.43
N ILE A 48 -17.54 -12.19 3.90
CA ILE A 48 -17.77 -12.23 2.44
C ILE A 48 -17.49 -10.86 1.83
N ALA A 49 -17.87 -9.79 2.52
CA ALA A 49 -17.62 -8.43 2.08
C ALA A 49 -16.11 -8.13 1.98
N GLU A 50 -15.32 -8.55 2.97
CA GLU A 50 -13.85 -8.42 2.94
C GLU A 50 -13.23 -9.24 1.80
N LEU A 51 -13.62 -10.49 1.63
CA LEU A 51 -13.09 -11.35 0.56
C LEU A 51 -13.45 -10.82 -0.84
N ALA A 52 -14.62 -10.23 -1.02
CA ALA A 52 -15.04 -9.62 -2.28
C ALA A 52 -14.23 -8.37 -2.64
N GLU A 53 -13.71 -7.64 -1.64
CA GLU A 53 -12.85 -6.48 -1.83
C GLU A 53 -11.43 -6.87 -2.28
N MET A 54 -10.92 -8.05 -1.90
CA MET A 54 -9.53 -8.45 -2.14
C MET A 54 -9.13 -8.46 -3.63
N PRO A 55 -9.93 -8.97 -4.58
CA PRO A 55 -9.60 -8.89 -6.01
C PRO A 55 -9.47 -7.47 -6.52
N LEU A 56 -10.32 -6.56 -6.04
CA LEU A 56 -10.29 -5.15 -6.42
C LEU A 56 -9.03 -4.47 -5.88
N MET A 57 -8.67 -4.77 -4.63
CA MET A 57 -7.42 -4.29 -4.03
C MET A 57 -6.19 -4.83 -4.75
N PHE A 58 -6.20 -6.10 -5.16
CA PHE A 58 -5.11 -6.67 -5.96
C PHE A 58 -4.90 -5.89 -7.27
N VAL A 59 -5.98 -5.59 -7.98
CA VAL A 59 -5.92 -4.78 -9.22
C VAL A 59 -5.39 -3.38 -8.92
N ALA A 60 -5.86 -2.74 -7.86
CA ALA A 60 -5.39 -1.42 -7.44
C ALA A 60 -3.89 -1.41 -7.13
N ILE A 61 -3.40 -2.40 -6.36
CA ILE A 61 -1.98 -2.60 -6.05
C ILE A 61 -1.16 -2.78 -7.33
N TYR A 62 -1.62 -3.63 -8.24
CA TYR A 62 -0.94 -3.93 -9.50
C TYR A 62 -0.82 -2.69 -10.39
N LEU A 63 -1.90 -1.92 -10.54
CA LEU A 63 -1.93 -0.71 -11.35
C LEU A 63 -1.11 0.42 -10.72
N ALA A 64 -1.24 0.64 -9.41
CA ALA A 64 -0.49 1.64 -8.67
C ALA A 64 1.03 1.39 -8.75
N ALA A 65 1.46 0.15 -8.51
CA ALA A 65 2.87 -0.23 -8.64
C ALA A 65 3.39 -0.02 -10.08
N GLY A 66 2.57 -0.39 -11.08
CA GLY A 66 2.90 -0.16 -12.49
C GLY A 66 3.07 1.32 -12.83
N TYR A 67 2.17 2.16 -12.33
CA TYR A 67 2.26 3.60 -12.51
C TYR A 67 3.53 4.19 -11.89
N VAL A 68 3.77 3.91 -10.61
CA VAL A 68 4.92 4.47 -9.89
C VAL A 68 6.25 3.99 -10.46
N VAL A 69 6.33 2.71 -10.88
CA VAL A 69 7.55 2.16 -11.52
C VAL A 69 7.80 2.82 -12.88
N ARG A 70 6.77 3.14 -13.64
CA ARG A 70 6.93 3.84 -14.92
C ARG A 70 7.43 5.27 -14.75
N GLU A 71 6.87 6.00 -13.79
CA GLU A 71 7.23 7.41 -13.54
C GLU A 71 8.63 7.56 -12.93
N HIS A 72 9.02 6.66 -12.03
CA HIS A 72 10.25 6.77 -11.26
C HIS A 72 11.29 5.68 -11.60
N GLY A 73 11.00 4.80 -12.56
CA GLY A 73 11.81 3.62 -12.90
C GLY A 73 13.28 3.89 -13.17
N PRO A 74 13.65 4.94 -13.95
CA PRO A 74 15.05 5.22 -14.27
C PRO A 74 15.90 5.69 -13.08
N SER A 75 15.27 6.19 -12.01
CA SER A 75 15.96 6.86 -10.90
C SER A 75 16.39 5.94 -9.76
N MET A 76 15.99 4.65 -9.78
CA MET A 76 16.27 3.74 -8.65
C MET A 76 16.74 2.35 -9.10
N ALA A 77 17.72 1.80 -8.34
CA ALA A 77 18.14 0.41 -8.46
C ALA A 77 17.00 -0.55 -8.01
N PRO A 78 17.02 -1.83 -8.44
CA PRO A 78 16.00 -2.82 -8.05
C PRO A 78 15.80 -2.97 -6.54
N VAL A 79 16.86 -2.86 -5.75
CA VAL A 79 16.81 -2.89 -4.28
C VAL A 79 16.03 -1.69 -3.72
N GLY A 80 16.18 -0.51 -4.35
CA GLY A 80 15.40 0.69 -3.96
C GLY A 80 13.89 0.48 -4.08
N TRP A 81 13.46 -0.31 -5.06
CA TRP A 81 12.04 -0.65 -5.23
C TRP A 81 11.51 -1.60 -4.16
N ALA A 82 12.33 -2.53 -3.66
CA ALA A 82 11.98 -3.35 -2.52
C ALA A 82 11.85 -2.49 -1.24
N LEU A 83 12.78 -1.57 -1.02
CA LEU A 83 12.73 -0.62 0.10
C LEU A 83 11.52 0.32 0.00
N ALA A 84 11.19 0.82 -1.19
CA ALA A 84 10.00 1.63 -1.40
C ALA A 84 8.72 0.85 -1.05
N GLY A 85 8.62 -0.42 -1.41
CA GLY A 85 7.50 -1.29 -1.04
C GLY A 85 7.38 -1.49 0.46
N VAL A 86 8.49 -1.77 1.16
CA VAL A 86 8.51 -1.92 2.62
C VAL A 86 8.14 -0.61 3.32
N LEU A 87 8.66 0.52 2.85
CA LEU A 87 8.34 1.83 3.40
C LEU A 87 6.85 2.16 3.22
N SER A 88 6.31 1.92 2.02
CA SER A 88 4.87 2.08 1.76
C SER A 88 4.02 1.19 2.65
N LEU A 89 4.45 -0.05 2.89
CA LEU A 89 3.77 -0.96 3.81
C LEU A 89 3.77 -0.41 5.24
N SER A 90 4.90 0.11 5.71
CA SER A 90 4.98 0.71 7.05
C SER A 90 4.04 1.92 7.19
N MET A 91 3.95 2.76 6.14
CA MET A 91 3.01 3.89 6.10
C MET A 91 1.55 3.40 6.09
N LEU A 92 1.24 2.35 5.34
CA LEU A 92 -0.10 1.78 5.25
C LEU A 92 -0.55 1.23 6.61
N VAL A 93 0.27 0.39 7.24
CA VAL A 93 -0.04 -0.19 8.55
C VAL A 93 -0.18 0.91 9.61
N ALA A 94 0.70 1.90 9.62
CA ALA A 94 0.60 3.04 10.53
C ALA A 94 -0.72 3.81 10.33
N ALA A 95 -1.10 4.10 9.09
CA ALA A 95 -2.35 4.79 8.78
C ALA A 95 -3.59 3.99 9.19
N GLU A 96 -3.60 2.68 8.94
CA GLU A 96 -4.70 1.80 9.36
C GLU A 96 -4.84 1.70 10.88
N LEU A 97 -3.73 1.57 11.60
CA LEU A 97 -3.74 1.55 13.06
C LEU A 97 -4.22 2.89 13.63
N LEU A 98 -3.77 4.00 13.07
CA LEU A 98 -4.24 5.34 13.47
C LEU A 98 -5.75 5.48 13.24
N LEU A 99 -6.25 5.03 12.09
CA LEU A 99 -7.69 5.06 11.80
C LEU A 99 -8.48 4.14 12.75
N ALA A 100 -7.98 2.95 13.03
CA ALA A 100 -8.62 2.02 13.94
C ALA A 100 -8.75 2.60 15.36
N VAL A 101 -7.70 3.24 15.86
CA VAL A 101 -7.71 3.89 17.17
C VAL A 101 -8.60 5.14 17.16
N ALA A 102 -8.47 5.99 16.14
CA ALA A 102 -9.19 7.26 16.08
C ALA A 102 -10.69 7.11 15.83
N LEU A 103 -11.11 6.17 14.98
CA LEU A 103 -12.51 5.99 14.60
C LEU A 103 -13.25 4.97 15.46
N ALA A 104 -12.59 3.89 15.87
CA ALA A 104 -13.24 2.82 16.63
C ALA A 104 -13.10 2.97 18.15
N GLY A 105 -12.20 3.85 18.62
CA GLY A 105 -11.91 4.00 20.05
C GLY A 105 -11.40 2.71 20.72
N ARG A 106 -10.99 1.71 19.92
CA ARG A 106 -10.54 0.38 20.38
C ARG A 106 -9.03 0.33 20.46
N GLY A 107 -8.53 -0.43 21.43
CA GLY A 107 -7.10 -0.71 21.50
C GLY A 107 -6.63 -1.55 20.31
N VAL A 108 -5.36 -1.38 19.91
CA VAL A 108 -4.75 -2.13 18.79
C VAL A 108 -4.90 -3.65 18.96
N GLY A 109 -4.74 -4.16 20.18
CA GLY A 109 -4.90 -5.59 20.49
C GLY A 109 -6.33 -6.09 20.27
N GLU A 110 -7.32 -5.28 20.63
CA GLU A 110 -8.73 -5.59 20.46
C GLU A 110 -9.13 -5.58 18.97
N TYR A 111 -8.57 -4.65 18.20
CA TYR A 111 -8.75 -4.59 16.75
C TYR A 111 -8.21 -5.84 16.05
N ILE A 112 -7.01 -6.29 16.42
CA ILE A 112 -6.41 -7.50 15.84
C ILE A 112 -7.20 -8.75 16.25
N ALA A 113 -7.61 -8.85 17.52
CA ALA A 113 -8.35 -10.00 18.06
C ALA A 113 -9.78 -10.12 17.48
N SER A 114 -10.37 -9.01 17.04
CA SER A 114 -11.72 -9.01 16.43
C SER A 114 -11.75 -9.43 14.96
N ARG A 115 -10.58 -9.58 14.31
CA ARG A 115 -10.51 -9.96 12.90
C ARG A 115 -10.85 -11.42 12.66
N ASP A 116 -11.66 -11.69 11.64
CA ASP A 116 -11.96 -13.05 11.18
C ASP A 116 -10.68 -13.75 10.69
N PRO A 117 -10.37 -14.99 11.14
CA PRO A 117 -9.11 -15.66 10.78
C PRO A 117 -8.93 -15.89 9.28
N VAL A 118 -10.01 -16.11 8.53
CA VAL A 118 -9.95 -16.39 7.09
C VAL A 118 -9.66 -15.11 6.30
N SER A 119 -10.47 -14.09 6.47
CA SER A 119 -10.27 -12.81 5.79
C SER A 119 -8.99 -12.11 6.26
N GLY A 120 -8.64 -12.25 7.55
CA GLY A 120 -7.39 -11.75 8.11
C GLY A 120 -6.15 -12.39 7.48
N SER A 121 -6.18 -13.70 7.20
CA SER A 121 -5.08 -14.39 6.51
C SER A 121 -4.91 -13.90 5.06
N VAL A 122 -6.01 -13.75 4.33
CA VAL A 122 -5.99 -13.21 2.96
C VAL A 122 -5.48 -11.76 2.97
N TYR A 123 -5.89 -10.97 3.94
CA TYR A 123 -5.39 -9.61 4.11
C TYR A 123 -3.87 -9.57 4.33
N LEU A 124 -3.31 -10.43 5.19
CA LEU A 124 -1.87 -10.52 5.40
C LEU A 124 -1.11 -10.88 4.11
N ILE A 125 -1.66 -11.82 3.32
CA ILE A 125 -1.09 -12.15 1.99
C ILE A 125 -1.10 -10.91 1.09
N MET A 126 -2.19 -10.15 1.10
CA MET A 126 -2.28 -8.92 0.31
C MET A 126 -1.28 -7.85 0.75
N LEU A 127 -0.96 -7.74 2.03
CA LEU A 127 0.10 -6.86 2.53
C LEU A 127 1.48 -7.27 2.00
N VAL A 128 1.77 -8.57 1.96
CA VAL A 128 3.02 -9.09 1.36
C VAL A 128 3.07 -8.78 -0.15
N VAL A 129 1.98 -9.01 -0.85
CA VAL A 129 1.84 -8.66 -2.29
C VAL A 129 2.05 -7.16 -2.50
N PHE A 130 1.43 -6.33 -1.67
CA PHE A 130 1.59 -4.88 -1.72
C PHE A 130 3.07 -4.47 -1.58
N ALA A 131 3.78 -5.00 -0.59
CA ALA A 131 5.20 -4.69 -0.38
C ALA A 131 6.11 -5.18 -1.53
N ALA A 132 5.82 -6.35 -2.10
CA ALA A 132 6.64 -6.97 -3.14
C ALA A 132 6.36 -6.41 -4.55
N MET A 133 5.16 -5.88 -4.80
CA MET A 133 4.69 -5.52 -6.14
C MET A 133 5.57 -4.51 -6.88
N PRO A 134 6.08 -3.41 -6.27
CA PRO A 134 6.95 -2.46 -6.97
C PRO A 134 8.23 -3.11 -7.51
N TRP A 135 8.84 -4.00 -6.71
CA TRP A 135 10.03 -4.76 -7.10
C TRP A 135 9.73 -5.76 -8.23
N MET A 136 8.62 -6.49 -8.15
CA MET A 136 8.20 -7.42 -9.19
C MET A 136 7.93 -6.70 -10.52
N ARG A 137 7.21 -5.59 -10.48
CA ARG A 137 6.90 -4.77 -11.67
C ARG A 137 8.16 -4.21 -12.31
N ARG A 138 9.15 -3.80 -11.53
CA ARG A 138 10.44 -3.30 -12.03
C ARG A 138 11.23 -4.39 -12.76
N ARG A 139 11.25 -5.62 -12.24
CA ARG A 139 11.90 -6.75 -12.91
C ARG A 139 11.28 -7.06 -14.26
N HIS A 140 9.95 -7.10 -14.34
CA HIS A 140 9.24 -7.35 -15.60
C HIS A 140 9.44 -6.23 -16.63
N ALA A 141 9.56 -4.98 -16.20
CA ALA A 141 9.87 -3.87 -17.11
C ALA A 141 11.26 -3.97 -17.71
N GLY A 142 12.26 -4.47 -16.95
CA GLY A 142 13.61 -4.69 -17.43
C GLY A 142 13.72 -5.80 -18.48
N CYS A 143 12.93 -6.86 -18.38
CA CYS A 143 12.93 -7.98 -19.34
C CYS A 143 12.30 -7.63 -20.71
N ARG A 144 11.55 -6.54 -20.82
CA ARG A 144 10.93 -6.10 -22.09
C ARG A 144 11.80 -5.14 -22.90
N ALA A 145 12.91 -4.69 -22.34
CA ALA A 145 13.81 -3.72 -22.96
C ALA A 145 15.06 -4.38 -23.60
N THR A 146 15.17 -5.71 -23.54
CA THR A 146 16.17 -6.54 -24.23
C THR A 146 15.54 -7.32 -25.37
#